data_aea0afc13de236a193d15fb799e27d53
#
_entry.id   aea0afc13de236a193d15fb799e27d53
#
_cell.length_a   1.000
_cell.length_b   1.000
_cell.length_c   1.000
_cell.angle_alpha   90.00
_cell.angle_beta   90.00
_cell.angle_gamma   90.00
#
_symmetry.space_group_name_H-M   'P 1'
#
loop_
_entity.id
_entity.type
_entity.pdbx_description
1 polymer ?
#
loop_
_entity_poly.entity_id
_entity_poly.type
_entity_poly.pdbx_seq_one_letter_code
_entity_poly.pdbx_strand_id
1 'polypeptide(L)'
;MKNFINNKRFYISIVSVGLMLVLWEIASIKIGSNNILPGVSDTLKSVFNLLITKDFLLTIWNTILRGIIGFIIAILLGIGLGIIAGLNSSFESFMKPWIIIMRSVPVVSFILLALIWFNSGSVPIFIGILTMFPMIFTNIIEGMRNVDVKLIDMARFYKVKSKRIVSELYIP
;
A
#
# COMPACT_ATOMS: atom_id res chain seq x y z
N MET A 1 -30.00 9.71 -21.01
CA MET A 1 -28.76 9.36 -21.74
C MET A 1 -27.64 8.84 -20.84
N LYS A 2 -27.42 9.30 -19.60
CA LYS A 2 -26.37 8.81 -18.68
C LYS A 2 -26.46 7.30 -18.35
N ASN A 3 -27.67 6.75 -18.17
CA ASN A 3 -27.87 5.34 -17.81
C ASN A 3 -27.57 4.36 -18.97
N PHE A 4 -27.76 4.76 -20.22
CA PHE A 4 -27.48 3.92 -21.39
C PHE A 4 -25.98 3.76 -21.63
N ILE A 5 -25.20 4.82 -21.41
CA ILE A 5 -23.71 4.79 -21.55
C ILE A 5 -23.10 3.94 -20.44
N ASN A 6 -23.69 3.96 -19.23
CA ASN A 6 -23.23 3.16 -18.09
C ASN A 6 -23.46 1.66 -18.34
N ASN A 7 -24.62 1.28 -18.89
CA ASN A 7 -24.93 -0.10 -19.24
C ASN A 7 -23.99 -0.63 -20.34
N LYS A 8 -23.73 0.14 -21.38
CA LYS A 8 -22.83 -0.27 -22.47
C LYS A 8 -21.40 -0.54 -21.97
N ARG A 9 -20.86 0.32 -21.12
CA ARG A 9 -19.54 0.14 -20.50
C ARG A 9 -19.51 -1.11 -19.61
N PHE A 10 -20.56 -1.37 -18.86
CA PHE A 10 -20.68 -2.55 -18.03
C PHE A 10 -20.67 -3.85 -18.87
N TYR A 11 -21.45 -3.92 -19.97
CA TYR A 11 -21.42 -5.06 -20.88
C TYR A 11 -20.05 -5.27 -21.53
N ILE A 12 -19.39 -4.20 -21.95
CA ILE A 12 -18.03 -4.28 -22.51
C ILE A 12 -17.05 -4.86 -21.48
N SER A 13 -17.16 -4.46 -20.22
CA SER A 13 -16.31 -4.99 -19.14
C SER A 13 -16.55 -6.49 -18.90
N ILE A 14 -17.81 -6.93 -18.90
CA ILE A 14 -18.16 -8.36 -18.76
C ILE A 14 -17.59 -9.17 -19.94
N VAL A 15 -17.77 -8.67 -21.16
CA VAL A 15 -17.24 -9.33 -22.36
C VAL A 15 -15.71 -9.42 -22.31
N SER A 16 -15.04 -8.36 -21.84
CA SER A 16 -13.59 -8.34 -21.67
C SER A 16 -13.11 -9.40 -20.68
N VAL A 17 -13.77 -9.50 -19.52
CA VAL A 17 -13.45 -10.52 -18.52
C VAL A 17 -13.73 -11.93 -19.07
N GLY A 18 -14.84 -12.12 -19.73
CA GLY A 18 -15.18 -13.40 -20.40
C GLY A 18 -14.12 -13.81 -21.42
N LEU A 19 -13.71 -12.87 -22.27
CA LEU A 19 -12.63 -13.11 -23.24
C LEU A 19 -11.32 -13.51 -22.57
N MET A 20 -10.95 -12.83 -21.48
CA MET A 20 -9.74 -13.14 -20.71
C MET A 20 -9.80 -14.56 -20.14
N LEU A 21 -10.95 -14.99 -19.58
CA LEU A 21 -11.12 -16.35 -19.07
C LEU A 21 -11.05 -17.41 -20.17
N VAL A 22 -11.64 -17.14 -21.35
CA VAL A 22 -11.54 -18.02 -22.50
C VAL A 22 -10.10 -18.15 -23.00
N LEU A 23 -9.38 -17.03 -23.11
CA LEU A 23 -7.97 -17.07 -23.50
C LEU A 23 -7.11 -17.85 -22.50
N TRP A 24 -7.37 -17.69 -21.20
CA TRP A 24 -6.70 -18.47 -20.16
C TRP A 24 -6.97 -19.96 -20.34
N GLU A 25 -8.23 -20.38 -20.49
CA GLU A 25 -8.58 -21.79 -20.67
C GLU A 25 -7.94 -22.39 -21.93
N ILE A 26 -7.94 -21.66 -23.06
CA ILE A 26 -7.25 -22.09 -24.28
C ILE A 26 -5.74 -22.25 -24.05
N ALA A 27 -5.12 -21.32 -23.33
CA ALA A 27 -3.70 -21.39 -23.00
C ALA A 27 -3.40 -22.63 -22.12
N SER A 28 -4.25 -22.88 -21.11
CA SER A 28 -4.13 -24.05 -20.24
C SER A 28 -4.22 -25.36 -21.03
N ILE A 29 -5.19 -25.49 -21.90
CA ILE A 29 -5.35 -26.67 -22.76
C ILE A 29 -4.13 -26.87 -23.68
N LYS A 30 -3.61 -25.80 -24.27
CA LYS A 30 -2.43 -25.88 -25.15
C LYS A 30 -1.15 -26.29 -24.42
N ILE A 31 -0.97 -25.83 -23.18
CA ILE A 31 0.18 -26.19 -22.34
C ILE A 31 0.06 -27.64 -21.86
N GLY A 32 -1.17 -28.11 -21.61
CA GLY A 32 -1.46 -29.51 -21.27
C GLY A 32 -0.86 -29.96 -19.93
N SER A 33 -0.44 -29.04 -19.05
CA SER A 33 0.14 -29.35 -17.74
C SER A 33 -0.45 -28.44 -16.67
N ASN A 34 -1.27 -29.04 -15.82
CA ASN A 34 -1.89 -28.35 -14.66
C ASN A 34 -0.86 -27.78 -13.67
N ASN A 35 0.37 -28.33 -13.67
CA ASN A 35 1.46 -27.81 -12.82
C ASN A 35 2.06 -26.49 -13.33
N ILE A 36 1.94 -26.22 -14.64
CA ILE A 36 2.46 -24.99 -15.26
C ILE A 36 1.34 -23.95 -15.33
N LEU A 37 0.20 -24.33 -15.89
CA LEU A 37 -0.97 -23.45 -15.99
C LEU A 37 -2.27 -24.26 -15.81
N PRO A 38 -2.85 -24.27 -14.61
CA PRO A 38 -4.13 -24.94 -14.38
C PRO A 38 -5.27 -24.22 -15.12
N GLY A 39 -6.29 -24.96 -15.50
CA GLY A 39 -7.51 -24.40 -16.10
C GLY A 39 -8.31 -23.55 -15.10
N VAL A 40 -9.22 -22.74 -15.63
CA VAL A 40 -10.07 -21.85 -14.82
C VAL A 40 -10.89 -22.65 -13.82
N SER A 41 -11.50 -23.76 -14.28
CA SER A 41 -12.35 -24.62 -13.43
C SER A 41 -11.56 -25.29 -12.30
N ASP A 42 -10.34 -25.76 -12.58
CA ASP A 42 -9.50 -26.43 -11.57
C ASP A 42 -8.97 -25.43 -10.55
N THR A 43 -8.64 -24.21 -11.02
CA THR A 43 -8.26 -23.11 -10.13
C THR A 43 -9.41 -22.76 -9.18
N LEU A 44 -10.64 -22.60 -9.68
CA LEU A 44 -11.80 -22.30 -8.84
C LEU A 44 -12.09 -23.39 -7.82
N LYS A 45 -12.06 -24.67 -8.23
CA LYS A 45 -12.23 -25.80 -7.29
C LYS A 45 -11.16 -25.78 -6.20
N SER A 46 -9.89 -25.53 -6.57
CA SER A 46 -8.79 -25.45 -5.61
C SER A 46 -8.99 -24.31 -4.62
N VAL A 47 -9.41 -23.13 -5.09
CA VAL A 47 -9.72 -21.98 -4.22
C VAL A 47 -10.83 -22.34 -3.22
N PHE A 48 -11.93 -22.94 -3.68
CA PHE A 48 -13.02 -23.36 -2.77
C PHE A 48 -12.54 -24.37 -1.75
N ASN A 49 -11.76 -25.37 -2.15
CA ASN A 49 -11.21 -26.38 -1.24
C ASN A 49 -10.28 -25.76 -0.19
N LEU A 50 -9.43 -24.82 -0.59
CA LEU A 50 -8.54 -24.10 0.33
C LEU A 50 -9.33 -23.25 1.34
N LEU A 51 -10.37 -22.54 0.90
CA LEU A 51 -11.19 -21.69 1.77
C LEU A 51 -11.93 -22.46 2.87
N ILE A 52 -12.13 -23.77 2.70
CA ILE A 52 -12.73 -24.62 3.71
C ILE A 52 -11.67 -25.16 4.69
N THR A 53 -10.38 -25.08 4.35
CA THR A 53 -9.30 -25.63 5.16
C THR A 53 -8.91 -24.66 6.28
N LYS A 54 -9.01 -25.13 7.53
CA LYS A 54 -8.70 -24.33 8.72
C LYS A 54 -7.29 -23.73 8.71
N ASP A 55 -6.30 -24.51 8.31
CA ASP A 55 -4.90 -24.08 8.26
C ASP A 55 -4.68 -22.96 7.25
N PHE A 56 -5.40 -23.00 6.12
CA PHE A 56 -5.36 -21.93 5.13
C PHE A 56 -5.97 -20.63 5.66
N LEU A 57 -7.12 -20.72 6.33
CA LEU A 57 -7.75 -19.55 6.96
C LEU A 57 -6.88 -18.95 8.05
N LEU A 58 -6.21 -19.76 8.86
CA LEU A 58 -5.24 -19.28 9.85
C LEU A 58 -4.04 -18.60 9.19
N THR A 59 -3.56 -19.12 8.06
CA THR A 59 -2.47 -18.51 7.29
C THR A 59 -2.87 -17.16 6.73
N ILE A 60 -4.07 -17.04 6.15
CA ILE A 60 -4.64 -15.77 5.70
C ILE A 60 -4.72 -14.78 6.86
N TRP A 61 -5.30 -15.19 7.99
CA TRP A 61 -5.43 -14.33 9.16
C TRP A 61 -4.08 -13.79 9.64
N ASN A 62 -3.10 -14.68 9.80
CA ASN A 62 -1.75 -14.30 10.20
C ASN A 62 -1.09 -13.33 9.20
N THR A 63 -1.30 -13.53 7.90
CA THR A 63 -0.77 -12.65 6.85
C THR A 63 -1.40 -11.26 6.92
N ILE A 64 -2.72 -11.17 7.08
CA ILE A 64 -3.44 -9.91 7.25
C ILE A 64 -2.97 -9.19 8.51
N LEU A 65 -2.86 -9.91 9.63
CA LEU A 65 -2.45 -9.33 10.91
C LEU A 65 -1.03 -8.76 10.85
N ARG A 66 -0.09 -9.48 10.24
CA ARG A 66 1.28 -8.98 10.01
C ARG A 66 1.30 -7.75 9.09
N GLY A 67 0.49 -7.75 8.03
CA GLY A 67 0.34 -6.59 7.14
C GLY A 67 -0.19 -5.37 7.89
N ILE A 68 -1.22 -5.54 8.72
CA ILE A 68 -1.79 -4.47 9.56
C ILE A 68 -0.75 -3.94 10.55
N ILE A 69 0.01 -4.81 11.21
CA ILE A 69 1.06 -4.39 12.14
C ILE A 69 2.11 -3.54 11.42
N GLY A 70 2.63 -4.00 10.27
CA GLY A 70 3.57 -3.25 9.46
C GLY A 70 3.02 -1.90 9.01
N PHE A 71 1.75 -1.85 8.61
CA PHE A 71 1.04 -0.63 8.21
C PHE A 71 0.91 0.36 9.36
N ILE A 72 0.47 -0.08 10.54
CA ILE A 72 0.34 0.79 11.72
C ILE A 72 1.69 1.37 12.12
N ILE A 73 2.76 0.57 12.13
CA ILE A 73 4.10 1.06 12.43
C ILE A 73 4.54 2.10 11.39
N ALA A 74 4.30 1.83 10.10
CA ALA A 74 4.62 2.76 9.03
C ALA A 74 3.85 4.09 9.15
N ILE A 75 2.56 4.05 9.54
CA ILE A 75 1.75 5.24 9.82
C ILE A 75 2.35 6.04 10.98
N LEU A 76 2.60 5.41 12.11
CA LEU A 76 3.11 6.10 13.29
C LEU A 76 4.47 6.76 13.02
N LEU A 77 5.38 6.04 12.37
CA LEU A 77 6.69 6.59 11.97
C LEU A 77 6.54 7.66 10.89
N GLY A 78 5.72 7.42 9.87
CA GLY A 78 5.54 8.32 8.74
C GLY A 78 4.90 9.65 9.14
N ILE A 79 3.85 9.60 9.98
CA ILE A 79 3.21 10.80 10.52
C ILE A 79 4.17 11.52 11.47
N GLY A 80 4.74 10.81 12.46
CA GLY A 80 5.60 11.41 13.46
C GLY A 80 6.82 12.11 12.85
N LEU A 81 7.59 11.37 12.04
CA LEU A 81 8.78 11.93 11.38
C LEU A 81 8.43 12.91 10.25
N GLY A 82 7.30 12.70 9.55
CA GLY A 82 6.80 13.59 8.51
C GLY A 82 6.43 14.98 9.06
N ILE A 83 5.77 15.05 10.23
CA ILE A 83 5.47 16.32 10.89
C ILE A 83 6.76 17.03 11.30
N ILE A 84 7.73 16.31 11.89
CA ILE A 84 9.02 16.89 12.28
C ILE A 84 9.74 17.47 11.04
N ALA A 85 9.75 16.71 9.94
CA ALA A 85 10.36 17.14 8.69
C ALA A 85 9.63 18.33 8.04
N GLY A 86 8.29 18.33 8.09
CA GLY A 86 7.48 19.46 7.58
C GLY A 86 7.68 20.76 8.34
N LEU A 87 8.03 20.68 9.64
CA LEU A 87 8.34 21.84 10.49
C LEU A 87 9.83 22.24 10.46
N ASN A 88 10.73 21.32 10.07
CA ASN A 88 12.18 21.53 10.11
C ASN A 88 12.85 21.07 8.81
N SER A 89 13.21 22.02 7.97
CA SER A 89 13.85 21.78 6.66
C SER A 89 15.20 21.06 6.76
N SER A 90 15.95 21.26 7.85
CA SER A 90 17.22 20.57 8.08
C SER A 90 16.99 19.07 8.33
N PHE A 91 15.97 18.73 9.11
CA PHE A 91 15.58 17.33 9.34
C PHE A 91 15.02 16.68 8.06
N GLU A 92 14.23 17.40 7.29
CA GLU A 92 13.78 16.94 5.98
C GLU A 92 14.97 16.61 5.05
N SER A 93 15.94 17.54 4.96
CA SER A 93 17.14 17.36 4.14
C SER A 93 17.98 16.16 4.61
N PHE A 94 18.03 15.91 5.91
CA PHE A 94 18.68 14.72 6.48
C PHE A 94 17.97 13.42 6.11
N MET A 95 16.64 13.41 6.15
CA MET A 95 15.83 12.21 5.82
C MET A 95 15.75 11.92 4.31
N LYS A 96 15.91 12.94 3.48
CA LYS A 96 15.72 12.84 2.02
C LYS A 96 16.53 11.72 1.36
N PRO A 97 17.84 11.52 1.59
CA PRO A 97 18.59 10.44 0.97
C PRO A 97 18.07 9.06 1.40
N TRP A 98 17.67 8.88 2.64
CA TRP A 98 17.11 7.61 3.12
C TRP A 98 15.79 7.26 2.43
N ILE A 99 14.91 8.25 2.29
CA ILE A 99 13.63 8.10 1.58
C ILE A 99 13.87 7.75 0.10
N ILE A 100 14.85 8.40 -0.55
CA ILE A 100 15.20 8.12 -1.95
C ILE A 100 15.71 6.68 -2.10
N ILE A 101 16.60 6.23 -1.23
CA ILE A 101 17.11 4.85 -1.26
C ILE A 101 15.98 3.84 -1.11
N MET A 102 15.11 4.03 -0.12
CA MET A 102 13.97 3.13 0.13
C MET A 102 13.03 3.04 -1.07
N ARG A 103 12.85 4.12 -1.83
CA ARG A 103 11.94 4.17 -3.00
C ARG A 103 12.59 3.72 -4.31
N SER A 104 13.92 3.79 -4.41
CA SER A 104 14.66 3.50 -5.65
C SER A 104 15.01 2.02 -5.78
N VAL A 105 15.16 1.32 -4.67
CA VAL A 105 15.53 -0.10 -4.69
C VAL A 105 14.28 -0.95 -4.94
N PRO A 106 14.31 -1.89 -5.89
CA PRO A 106 13.21 -2.82 -6.11
C PRO A 106 12.86 -3.59 -4.83
N VAL A 107 11.58 -3.60 -4.46
CA VAL A 107 11.08 -4.27 -3.23
C VAL A 107 11.51 -5.73 -3.13
N VAL A 108 11.58 -6.42 -4.28
CA VAL A 108 12.01 -7.83 -4.34
C VAL A 108 13.41 -8.03 -3.77
N SER A 109 14.33 -7.08 -4.01
CA SER A 109 15.70 -7.14 -3.45
C SER A 109 15.69 -7.05 -1.92
N PHE A 110 14.82 -6.21 -1.36
CA PHE A 110 14.65 -6.11 0.08
C PHE A 110 13.99 -7.37 0.68
N ILE A 111 13.07 -8.03 -0.05
CA ILE A 111 12.47 -9.29 0.40
C ILE A 111 13.56 -10.36 0.56
N LEU A 112 14.47 -10.49 -0.41
CA LEU A 112 15.55 -11.47 -0.35
C LEU A 112 16.49 -11.20 0.83
N LEU A 113 16.86 -9.95 1.07
CA LEU A 113 17.67 -9.56 2.23
C LEU A 113 16.93 -9.80 3.55
N ALA A 114 15.66 -9.48 3.59
CA ALA A 114 14.84 -9.68 4.79
C ALA A 114 14.69 -11.15 5.16
N LEU A 115 14.62 -12.06 4.17
CA LEU A 115 14.58 -13.51 4.40
C LEU A 115 15.88 -14.05 5.00
N ILE A 116 17.01 -13.37 4.78
CA ILE A 116 18.30 -13.72 5.37
C ILE A 116 18.41 -13.19 6.82
N TRP A 117 17.92 -11.99 7.08
CA TRP A 117 18.09 -11.30 8.36
C TRP A 117 17.00 -11.60 9.38
N PHE A 118 15.79 -11.87 8.91
CA PHE A 118 14.62 -12.06 9.76
C PHE A 118 14.02 -13.45 9.58
N ASN A 119 13.27 -13.90 10.58
CA ASN A 119 12.42 -15.06 10.40
C ASN A 119 11.26 -14.74 9.43
N SER A 120 10.73 -15.75 8.75
CA SER A 120 9.67 -15.61 7.75
C SER A 120 8.40 -14.91 8.27
N GLY A 121 8.19 -14.90 9.59
CA GLY A 121 7.07 -14.21 10.22
C GLY A 121 7.21 -12.69 10.28
N SER A 122 8.44 -12.18 10.37
CA SER A 122 8.73 -10.74 10.49
C SER A 122 8.93 -10.06 9.13
N VAL A 123 9.24 -10.83 8.08
CA VAL A 123 9.47 -10.30 6.73
C VAL A 123 8.30 -9.45 6.21
N PRO A 124 7.03 -9.88 6.28
CA PRO A 124 5.91 -9.05 5.81
C PRO A 124 5.78 -7.73 6.55
N ILE A 125 6.05 -7.71 7.87
CA ILE A 125 6.02 -6.50 8.68
C ILE A 125 7.11 -5.53 8.22
N PHE A 126 8.35 -6.02 8.09
CA PHE A 126 9.49 -5.22 7.63
C PHE A 126 9.26 -4.62 6.24
N ILE A 127 8.79 -5.42 5.29
CA ILE A 127 8.50 -4.97 3.93
C ILE A 127 7.35 -3.95 3.91
N GLY A 128 6.31 -4.17 4.74
CA GLY A 128 5.21 -3.22 4.91
C GLY A 128 5.71 -1.85 5.39
N ILE A 129 6.58 -1.82 6.40
CA ILE A 129 7.19 -0.58 6.89
C ILE A 129 8.03 0.07 5.80
N LEU A 130 8.93 -0.69 5.17
CA LEU A 130 9.87 -0.18 4.17
C LEU A 130 9.18 0.47 2.97
N THR A 131 8.04 -0.08 2.54
CA THR A 131 7.30 0.41 1.38
C THR A 131 6.35 1.55 1.71
N MET A 132 5.67 1.48 2.85
CA MET A 132 4.62 2.45 3.20
C MET A 132 5.16 3.67 3.94
N PHE A 133 6.20 3.52 4.76
CA PHE A 133 6.79 4.63 5.51
C PHE A 133 7.23 5.80 4.60
N PRO A 134 8.02 5.60 3.52
CA PRO A 134 8.42 6.70 2.65
C PRO A 134 7.24 7.42 1.99
N MET A 135 6.20 6.68 1.63
CA MET A 135 5.00 7.24 1.01
C MET A 135 4.25 8.14 2.00
N ILE A 136 4.00 7.64 3.22
CA ILE A 136 3.28 8.38 4.25
C ILE A 136 4.10 9.61 4.67
N PHE A 137 5.41 9.46 4.89
CA PHE A 137 6.32 10.54 5.23
C PHE A 137 6.27 11.69 4.21
N THR A 138 6.37 11.38 2.91
CA THR A 138 6.33 12.42 1.87
C THR A 138 4.95 13.06 1.76
N ASN A 139 3.87 12.28 1.84
CA ASN A 139 2.50 12.81 1.79
C ASN A 139 2.19 13.77 2.95
N ILE A 140 2.70 13.49 4.15
CA ILE A 140 2.55 14.40 5.30
C ILE A 140 3.26 15.73 5.02
N ILE A 141 4.49 15.70 4.54
CA ILE A 141 5.24 16.93 4.22
C ILE A 141 4.52 17.73 3.13
N GLU A 142 4.09 17.07 2.06
CA GLU A 142 3.33 17.71 0.97
C GLU A 142 2.00 18.27 1.45
N GLY A 143 1.27 17.54 2.29
CA GLY A 143 0.03 18.01 2.92
C GLY A 143 0.27 19.29 3.73
N MET A 144 1.31 19.31 4.57
CA MET A 144 1.66 20.50 5.37
C MET A 144 2.06 21.70 4.50
N ARG A 145 2.69 21.49 3.36
CA ARG A 145 3.07 22.56 2.41
C ARG A 145 1.88 23.13 1.63
N ASN A 146 0.83 22.36 1.47
CA ASN A 146 -0.37 22.78 0.75
C ASN A 146 -1.34 23.62 1.63
N VAL A 147 -1.06 23.79 2.91
CA VAL A 147 -1.85 24.67 3.79
C VAL A 147 -1.64 26.12 3.40
N ASP A 148 -2.74 26.88 3.31
CA ASP A 148 -2.70 28.31 2.97
C ASP A 148 -1.85 29.09 4.00
N VAL A 149 -0.75 29.69 3.50
CA VAL A 149 0.18 30.49 4.31
C VAL A 149 -0.56 31.60 5.06
N LYS A 150 -1.64 32.17 4.47
CA LYS A 150 -2.43 33.22 5.12
C LYS A 150 -3.09 32.74 6.42
N LEU A 151 -3.53 31.49 6.46
CA LEU A 151 -4.11 30.89 7.68
C LEU A 151 -3.05 30.72 8.76
N ILE A 152 -1.83 30.33 8.36
CA ILE A 152 -0.72 30.16 9.29
C ILE A 152 -0.28 31.52 9.86
N ASP A 153 -0.19 32.53 9.00
CA ASP A 153 0.20 33.89 9.42
C ASP A 153 -0.87 34.53 10.33
N MET A 154 -2.16 34.30 10.02
CA MET A 154 -3.25 34.71 10.89
C MET A 154 -3.17 34.03 12.26
N ALA A 155 -2.96 32.71 12.30
CA ALA A 155 -2.84 31.98 13.56
C ALA A 155 -1.63 32.47 14.38
N ARG A 156 -0.50 32.80 13.74
CA ARG A 156 0.68 33.37 14.39
C ARG A 156 0.41 34.79 14.92
N PHE A 157 -0.30 35.62 14.15
CA PHE A 157 -0.68 36.96 14.56
C PHE A 157 -1.53 36.94 15.85
N TYR A 158 -2.46 35.99 15.94
CA TYR A 158 -3.27 35.76 17.15
C TYR A 158 -2.53 34.97 18.24
N LYS A 159 -1.22 34.74 18.11
CA LYS A 159 -0.38 34.03 19.09
C LYS A 159 -0.90 32.65 19.46
N VAL A 160 -1.52 31.94 18.50
CA VAL A 160 -1.96 30.57 18.68
C VAL A 160 -0.73 29.68 18.93
N LYS A 161 -0.81 28.79 19.90
CA LYS A 161 0.29 27.87 20.24
C LYS A 161 0.64 26.97 19.05
N SER A 162 1.93 26.77 18.76
CA SER A 162 2.40 25.96 17.63
C SER A 162 1.78 24.55 17.59
N LYS A 163 1.58 23.93 18.77
CA LYS A 163 0.92 22.62 18.89
C LYS A 163 -0.51 22.64 18.30
N ARG A 164 -1.23 23.72 18.52
CA ARG A 164 -2.60 23.89 18.01
C ARG A 164 -2.61 24.18 16.51
N ILE A 165 -1.66 24.95 16.03
CA ILE A 165 -1.45 25.16 14.57
C ILE A 165 -1.21 23.83 13.88
N VAL A 166 -0.36 22.96 14.45
CA VAL A 166 -0.11 21.62 13.88
C VAL A 166 -1.37 20.78 13.89
N SER A 167 -2.11 20.71 15.00
CA SER A 167 -3.27 19.80 15.11
C SER A 167 -4.53 20.28 14.40
N GLU A 168 -4.67 21.58 14.12
CA GLU A 168 -5.92 22.15 13.56
C GLU A 168 -5.76 22.70 12.14
N LEU A 169 -4.52 23.03 11.71
CA LEU A 169 -4.26 23.56 10.38
C LEU A 169 -3.46 22.59 9.50
N TYR A 170 -2.45 21.92 10.06
CA TYR A 170 -1.63 20.99 9.27
C TYR A 170 -2.19 19.57 9.21
N ILE A 171 -2.95 19.17 10.25
CA ILE A 171 -3.55 17.81 10.36
C ILE A 171 -5.03 18.02 10.72
N PRO A 172 -5.87 18.34 9.73
CA PRO A 172 -7.31 18.49 9.94
C PRO A 172 -7.97 17.14 10.17
#